data_73fbfd767bb1dc506ba84e96645224fa
#
_entry.id   73fbfd767bb1dc506ba84e96645224fa
#
_cell.length_a   1.000
_cell.length_b   1.000
_cell.length_c   1.000
_cell.angle_alpha   90.00
_cell.angle_beta   90.00
_cell.angle_gamma   90.00
#
_symmetry.space_group_name_H-M   'P 1'
#
loop_
_entity.id
_entity.type
_entity.pdbx_description
1 polymer ?
#
loop_
_entity_poly.entity_id
_entity_poly.type
_entity_poly.pdbx_seq_one_letter_code
_entity_poly.pdbx_strand_id
1 'polypeptide(L)'
;MASIILMGIKHCGKSTQANLISKKLNLPSYDTDTVMEKLSGKSPREIYSQDGPEAFMDWETKACMSIQAELAEKETDAVIATGGGICCNEKAVSILKTMGRLVFLVAPEKTAADRIVREANVTPDGTLKNIPAYIAKKNPSTLDDVRRIFHEFYLERNGLYSHICNVAVRMENEGKKQNIGRILKALGM
;
A
#
# COMPACT_ATOMS: atom_id res chain seq x y z
N MET A 1 -5.56 10.55 20.06
CA MET A 1 -4.38 10.40 19.17
C MET A 1 -4.98 10.32 17.77
N ALA A 2 -4.29 10.64 16.70
CA ALA A 2 -4.84 10.46 15.35
C ALA A 2 -4.31 9.13 14.76
N SER A 3 -5.11 8.45 13.96
CA SER A 3 -4.69 7.20 13.31
C SER A 3 -3.42 7.40 12.45
N ILE A 4 -2.62 6.35 12.33
CA ILE A 4 -1.39 6.35 11.52
C ILE A 4 -1.67 5.58 10.23
N ILE A 5 -1.66 6.27 9.10
CA ILE A 5 -1.95 5.68 7.80
C ILE A 5 -0.66 5.52 7.00
N LEU A 6 -0.21 4.30 6.81
CA LEU A 6 1.01 3.97 6.07
C LEU A 6 0.71 3.80 4.59
N MET A 7 1.27 4.67 3.77
CA MET A 7 1.14 4.66 2.32
C MET A 7 2.50 4.43 1.65
N GLY A 8 2.46 4.06 0.39
CA GLY A 8 3.64 3.87 -0.45
C GLY A 8 3.47 2.73 -1.43
N ILE A 9 4.43 2.56 -2.31
CA ILE A 9 4.42 1.56 -3.38
C ILE A 9 4.30 0.13 -2.84
N LYS A 10 3.94 -0.80 -3.70
CA LYS A 10 3.96 -2.22 -3.38
C LYS A 10 5.35 -2.63 -2.87
N HIS A 11 5.40 -3.51 -1.86
CA HIS A 11 6.62 -4.03 -1.21
C HIS A 11 7.49 -3.01 -0.46
N CYS A 12 7.02 -1.79 -0.19
CA CYS A 12 7.74 -0.85 0.68
C CYS A 12 7.67 -1.20 2.18
N GLY A 13 6.88 -2.21 2.58
CA GLY A 13 6.84 -2.72 3.94
C GLY A 13 5.67 -2.24 4.80
N LYS A 14 4.64 -1.60 4.23
CA LYS A 14 3.46 -1.04 4.96
C LYS A 14 2.84 -2.01 5.95
N SER A 15 2.35 -3.16 5.50
CA SER A 15 1.67 -4.14 6.35
C SER A 15 2.56 -4.65 7.49
N THR A 16 3.86 -4.87 7.21
CA THR A 16 4.83 -5.26 8.23
C THR A 16 5.00 -4.17 9.30
N GLN A 17 5.18 -2.91 8.87
CA GLN A 17 5.36 -1.78 9.78
C GLN A 17 4.06 -1.48 10.54
N ALA A 18 2.90 -1.56 9.89
CA ALA A 18 1.61 -1.37 10.54
C ALA A 18 1.41 -2.35 11.69
N ASN A 19 1.64 -3.63 11.47
CA ASN A 19 1.52 -4.66 12.51
C ASN A 19 2.50 -4.46 13.68
N LEU A 20 3.70 -3.98 13.41
CA LEU A 20 4.70 -3.75 14.46
C LEU A 20 4.41 -2.47 15.26
N ILE A 21 3.99 -1.40 14.59
CA ILE A 21 3.59 -0.14 15.24
C ILE A 21 2.33 -0.35 16.07
N SER A 22 1.33 -1.04 15.52
CA SER A 22 0.09 -1.42 16.19
C SER A 22 0.36 -2.12 17.54
N LYS A 23 1.23 -3.14 17.53
CA LYS A 23 1.65 -3.83 18.76
C LYS A 23 2.36 -2.91 19.74
N LYS A 24 3.22 -2.02 19.26
CA LYS A 24 3.97 -1.11 20.12
C LYS A 24 3.10 -0.04 20.76
N LEU A 25 2.08 0.43 20.04
CA LEU A 25 1.16 1.49 20.52
C LEU A 25 -0.11 0.92 21.16
N ASN A 26 -0.30 -0.39 21.14
CA ASN A 26 -1.52 -1.07 21.58
C ASN A 26 -2.78 -0.55 20.86
N LEU A 27 -2.66 -0.37 19.52
CA LEU A 27 -3.75 0.07 18.65
C LEU A 27 -4.18 -1.06 17.71
N PRO A 28 -5.43 -1.10 17.24
CA PRO A 28 -5.84 -2.01 16.18
C PRO A 28 -5.06 -1.75 14.88
N SER A 29 -4.89 -2.79 14.06
CA SER A 29 -4.24 -2.71 12.76
C SER A 29 -5.20 -3.12 11.65
N TYR A 30 -5.27 -2.32 10.59
CA TYR A 30 -6.04 -2.61 9.39
C TYR A 30 -5.13 -2.62 8.16
N ASP A 31 -5.51 -3.44 7.17
CA ASP A 31 -4.95 -3.40 5.82
C ASP A 31 -6.11 -3.24 4.85
N THR A 32 -6.10 -2.18 4.04
CA THR A 32 -7.22 -1.86 3.14
C THR A 32 -7.48 -2.96 2.11
N ASP A 33 -6.43 -3.65 1.66
CA ASP A 33 -6.57 -4.77 0.73
C ASP A 33 -7.31 -5.95 1.38
N THR A 34 -7.01 -6.25 2.65
CA THR A 34 -7.71 -7.29 3.44
C THR A 34 -9.17 -6.92 3.70
N VAL A 35 -9.45 -5.66 4.02
CA VAL A 35 -10.84 -5.20 4.24
C VAL A 35 -11.62 -5.24 2.92
N MET A 36 -11.01 -4.82 1.81
CA MET A 36 -11.60 -4.92 0.47
C MET A 36 -11.97 -6.37 0.13
N GLU A 37 -11.06 -7.32 0.35
CA GLU A 37 -11.30 -8.74 0.12
C GLU A 37 -12.45 -9.28 0.96
N LYS A 38 -12.50 -8.91 2.25
CA LYS A 38 -13.58 -9.29 3.16
C LYS A 38 -14.95 -8.75 2.73
N LEU A 39 -15.01 -7.51 2.21
CA LEU A 39 -16.25 -6.88 1.79
C LEU A 39 -16.73 -7.37 0.42
N SER A 40 -15.82 -7.63 -0.51
CA SER A 40 -16.15 -7.99 -1.89
C SER A 40 -16.25 -9.50 -2.14
N GLY A 41 -15.63 -10.31 -1.27
CA GLY A 41 -15.44 -11.75 -1.50
C GLY A 41 -14.41 -12.08 -2.58
N LYS A 42 -13.72 -11.07 -3.15
CA LYS A 42 -12.71 -11.22 -4.20
C LYS A 42 -11.38 -10.61 -3.73
N SER A 43 -10.27 -11.20 -4.12
CA SER A 43 -8.97 -10.58 -3.89
C SER A 43 -8.83 -9.26 -4.67
N PRO A 44 -8.01 -8.30 -4.19
CA PRO A 44 -7.71 -7.06 -4.92
C PRO A 44 -7.25 -7.28 -6.36
N ARG A 45 -6.52 -8.37 -6.60
CA ARG A 45 -6.07 -8.75 -7.95
C ARG A 45 -7.23 -9.17 -8.84
N GLU A 46 -8.16 -9.98 -8.33
CA GLU A 46 -9.35 -10.42 -9.07
C GLU A 46 -10.24 -9.24 -9.42
N ILE A 47 -10.52 -8.35 -8.48
CA ILE A 47 -11.28 -7.12 -8.74
C ILE A 47 -10.63 -6.33 -9.87
N TYR A 48 -9.32 -6.04 -9.74
CA TYR A 48 -8.62 -5.24 -10.75
C TYR A 48 -8.59 -5.87 -12.13
N SER A 49 -8.41 -7.22 -12.22
CA SER A 49 -8.28 -7.93 -13.48
C SER A 49 -9.61 -8.26 -14.15
N GLN A 50 -10.67 -8.54 -13.37
CA GLN A 50 -11.98 -8.96 -13.87
C GLN A 50 -12.95 -7.80 -13.99
N ASP A 51 -13.00 -6.93 -12.97
CA ASP A 51 -14.00 -5.88 -12.85
C ASP A 51 -13.42 -4.49 -13.27
N GLY A 52 -12.10 -4.39 -13.40
CA GLY A 52 -11.41 -3.21 -13.89
C GLY A 52 -10.95 -2.21 -12.81
N PRO A 53 -10.17 -1.18 -13.22
CA PRO A 53 -9.59 -0.22 -12.30
C PRO A 53 -10.63 0.67 -11.58
N GLU A 54 -11.74 1.01 -12.23
CA GLU A 54 -12.80 1.82 -11.61
C GLU A 54 -13.49 1.07 -10.49
N ALA A 55 -13.88 -0.19 -10.71
CA ALA A 55 -14.46 -1.04 -9.68
C ALA A 55 -13.47 -1.26 -8.53
N PHE A 56 -12.19 -1.41 -8.83
CA PHE A 56 -11.14 -1.50 -7.81
C PHE A 56 -11.10 -0.24 -6.93
N MET A 57 -11.09 0.96 -7.51
CA MET A 57 -11.10 2.22 -6.76
C MET A 57 -12.37 2.38 -5.92
N ASP A 58 -13.53 1.94 -6.42
CA ASP A 58 -14.77 1.96 -5.64
C ASP A 58 -14.71 1.03 -4.43
N TRP A 59 -14.19 -0.17 -4.58
CA TRP A 59 -14.00 -1.11 -3.47
C TRP A 59 -12.94 -0.64 -2.47
N GLU A 60 -11.86 -0.03 -2.94
CA GLU A 60 -10.84 0.59 -2.09
C GLU A 60 -11.44 1.74 -1.25
N THR A 61 -12.30 2.55 -1.87
CA THR A 61 -13.06 3.61 -1.16
C THR A 61 -14.00 3.03 -0.12
N LYS A 62 -14.78 1.97 -0.45
CA LYS A 62 -15.66 1.27 0.49
C LYS A 62 -14.88 0.68 1.67
N ALA A 63 -13.69 0.12 1.41
CA ALA A 63 -12.84 -0.39 2.48
C ALA A 63 -12.40 0.72 3.44
N CYS A 64 -12.00 1.89 2.93
CA CYS A 64 -11.66 3.04 3.76
C CYS A 64 -12.87 3.54 4.58
N MET A 65 -14.06 3.63 3.98
CA MET A 65 -15.30 3.99 4.68
C MET A 65 -15.66 3.00 5.80
N SER A 66 -15.52 1.71 5.53
CA SER A 66 -15.78 0.66 6.53
C SER A 66 -14.84 0.76 7.73
N ILE A 67 -13.54 0.99 7.49
CA ILE A 67 -12.57 1.21 8.57
C ILE A 67 -12.93 2.48 9.36
N GLN A 68 -13.26 3.58 8.67
CA GLN A 68 -13.64 4.83 9.32
C GLN A 68 -14.87 4.65 10.23
N ALA A 69 -15.90 3.98 9.76
CA ALA A 69 -17.12 3.72 10.52
C ALA A 69 -16.83 2.86 11.76
N GLU A 70 -16.04 1.79 11.61
CA GLU A 70 -15.65 0.91 12.72
C GLU A 70 -14.83 1.64 13.78
N LEU A 71 -13.91 2.52 13.39
CA LEU A 71 -13.12 3.32 14.33
C LEU A 71 -13.95 4.36 15.06
N ALA A 72 -14.91 4.97 14.36
CA ALA A 72 -15.85 5.91 14.98
C ALA A 72 -16.77 5.22 16.00
N GLU A 73 -17.29 4.03 15.68
CA GLU A 73 -18.12 3.24 16.61
C GLU A 73 -17.33 2.80 17.85
N LYS A 74 -16.05 2.44 17.67
CA LYS A 74 -15.19 2.00 18.78
C LYS A 74 -14.49 3.14 19.52
N GLU A 75 -14.67 4.36 19.09
CA GLU A 75 -14.00 5.55 19.64
C GLU A 75 -12.49 5.38 19.78
N THR A 76 -11.86 4.78 18.77
CA THR A 76 -10.42 4.42 18.81
C THR A 76 -9.70 4.86 17.55
N ASP A 77 -8.39 5.03 17.67
CA ASP A 77 -7.46 5.21 16.56
C ASP A 77 -6.89 3.87 16.11
N ALA A 78 -6.23 3.84 14.95
CA ALA A 78 -5.64 2.64 14.38
C ALA A 78 -4.31 2.90 13.66
N VAL A 79 -3.61 1.82 13.33
CA VAL A 79 -2.54 1.82 12.34
C VAL A 79 -3.06 1.14 11.08
N ILE A 80 -3.10 1.88 9.97
CA ILE A 80 -3.71 1.43 8.72
C ILE A 80 -2.64 1.29 7.65
N ALA A 81 -2.50 0.12 7.05
CA ALA A 81 -1.74 -0.09 5.82
C ALA A 81 -2.67 0.04 4.62
N THR A 82 -2.21 0.71 3.56
CA THR A 82 -3.02 0.90 2.34
C THR A 82 -2.50 0.06 1.18
N GLY A 83 -3.34 -0.11 0.16
CA GLY A 83 -2.93 -0.61 -1.14
C GLY A 83 -1.81 0.23 -1.77
N GLY A 84 -0.99 -0.39 -2.63
CA GLY A 84 0.16 0.28 -3.26
C GLY A 84 -0.20 1.27 -4.36
N GLY A 85 -1.47 1.48 -4.64
CA GLY A 85 -2.01 2.42 -5.64
C GLY A 85 -2.96 3.47 -5.05
N ILE A 86 -3.14 3.52 -3.73
CA ILE A 86 -4.10 4.40 -3.05
C ILE A 86 -3.96 5.87 -3.43
N CYS A 87 -2.75 6.33 -3.78
CA CYS A 87 -2.50 7.71 -4.20
C CYS A 87 -3.25 8.13 -5.47
N CYS A 88 -3.71 7.17 -6.28
CA CYS A 88 -4.50 7.41 -7.48
C CYS A 88 -6.02 7.50 -7.19
N ASN A 89 -6.44 7.22 -5.96
CA ASN A 89 -7.84 7.22 -5.54
C ASN A 89 -8.13 8.41 -4.62
N GLU A 90 -8.49 9.55 -5.21
CA GLU A 90 -8.73 10.80 -4.48
C GLU A 90 -9.82 10.66 -3.41
N LYS A 91 -10.89 9.86 -3.69
CA LYS A 91 -11.98 9.63 -2.74
C LYS A 91 -11.48 8.91 -1.49
N ALA A 92 -10.76 7.81 -1.68
CA ALA A 92 -10.18 7.05 -0.57
C ALA A 92 -9.16 7.88 0.22
N VAL A 93 -8.29 8.63 -0.47
CA VAL A 93 -7.32 9.54 0.17
C VAL A 93 -8.03 10.61 1.01
N SER A 94 -9.13 11.18 0.51
CA SER A 94 -9.91 12.19 1.26
C SER A 94 -10.48 11.61 2.55
N ILE A 95 -10.99 10.39 2.53
CA ILE A 95 -11.48 9.69 3.73
C ILE A 95 -10.31 9.45 4.71
N LEU A 96 -9.19 8.92 4.24
CA LEU A 96 -8.03 8.65 5.08
C LEU A 96 -7.49 9.92 5.76
N LYS A 97 -7.51 11.06 5.07
CA LYS A 97 -7.10 12.36 5.63
C LYS A 97 -7.94 12.79 6.84
N THR A 98 -9.22 12.41 6.90
CA THR A 98 -10.08 12.72 8.04
C THR A 98 -9.81 11.82 9.25
N MET A 99 -9.21 10.66 9.04
CA MET A 99 -8.96 9.68 10.09
C MET A 99 -7.63 9.92 10.83
N GLY A 100 -6.62 10.48 10.16
CA GLY A 100 -5.33 10.65 10.80
C GLY A 100 -4.21 11.16 9.89
N ARG A 101 -2.98 10.81 10.26
CA ARG A 101 -1.77 11.28 9.58
C ARG A 101 -1.32 10.30 8.50
N LEU A 102 -1.19 10.81 7.29
CA LEU A 102 -0.71 10.07 6.13
C LEU A 102 0.82 10.02 6.12
N VAL A 103 1.38 8.84 6.27
CA VAL A 103 2.83 8.59 6.32
C VAL A 103 3.26 7.88 5.04
N PHE A 104 4.05 8.55 4.22
CA PHE A 104 4.61 7.97 3.02
C PHE A 104 5.90 7.21 3.31
N LEU A 105 5.91 5.90 3.11
CA LEU A 105 7.08 5.05 3.24
C LEU A 105 7.85 5.02 1.92
N VAL A 106 8.93 5.78 1.84
CA VAL A 106 9.80 5.89 0.65
C VAL A 106 10.78 4.72 0.65
N ALA A 107 10.46 3.66 -0.07
CA ALA A 107 11.39 2.54 -0.27
C ALA A 107 12.31 2.81 -1.47
N PRO A 108 13.59 2.38 -1.43
CA PRO A 108 14.45 2.42 -2.60
C PRO A 108 13.83 1.61 -3.75
N GLU A 109 13.81 2.19 -4.94
CA GLU A 109 13.21 1.57 -6.12
C GLU A 109 13.74 0.17 -6.37
N LYS A 110 15.07 0.03 -6.37
CA LYS A 110 15.75 -1.27 -6.57
C LYS A 110 15.23 -2.33 -5.61
N THR A 111 15.05 -1.98 -4.33
CA THR A 111 14.55 -2.91 -3.30
C THR A 111 13.14 -3.38 -3.60
N ALA A 112 12.26 -2.47 -4.03
CA ALA A 112 10.87 -2.81 -4.35
C ALA A 112 10.78 -3.62 -5.66
N ALA A 113 11.53 -3.22 -6.70
CA ALA A 113 11.61 -3.94 -7.96
C ALA A 113 12.16 -5.37 -7.78
N ASP A 114 13.23 -5.54 -6.99
CA ASP A 114 13.80 -6.85 -6.71
C ASP A 114 12.83 -7.79 -5.99
N ARG A 115 11.99 -7.24 -5.10
CA ARG A 115 10.94 -8.02 -4.42
C ARG A 115 9.84 -8.45 -5.39
N ILE A 116 9.41 -7.57 -6.31
CA ILE A 116 8.43 -7.90 -7.35
C ILE A 116 8.96 -9.00 -8.26
N VAL A 117 10.19 -8.86 -8.74
CA VAL A 117 10.82 -9.84 -9.64
C VAL A 117 11.05 -11.20 -8.95
N ARG A 118 11.37 -11.20 -7.65
CA ARG A 118 11.53 -12.43 -6.87
C ARG A 118 10.22 -13.20 -6.70
N GLU A 119 9.09 -12.51 -6.63
CA GLU A 119 7.77 -13.12 -6.52
C GLU A 119 7.20 -13.54 -7.89
N ALA A 120 7.73 -13.00 -8.98
CA ALA A 120 7.32 -13.34 -10.33
C ALA A 120 7.69 -14.79 -10.67
N ASN A 121 6.78 -15.48 -11.33
CA ASN A 121 6.98 -16.83 -11.83
C ASN A 121 6.97 -16.79 -13.36
N VAL A 122 7.98 -17.40 -13.99
CA VAL A 122 8.00 -17.63 -15.43
C VAL A 122 7.50 -19.05 -15.68
N THR A 123 6.37 -19.18 -16.38
CA THR A 123 5.83 -20.50 -16.76
C THR A 123 6.60 -21.09 -17.93
N PRO A 124 6.50 -22.42 -18.20
CA PRO A 124 7.25 -23.08 -19.28
C PRO A 124 7.02 -22.49 -20.67
N ASP A 125 5.86 -21.87 -20.91
CA ASP A 125 5.50 -21.15 -22.13
C ASP A 125 6.01 -19.69 -22.18
N GLY A 126 6.81 -19.28 -21.18
CA GLY A 126 7.36 -17.94 -21.08
C GLY A 126 6.43 -16.88 -20.47
N THR A 127 5.20 -17.26 -20.08
CA THR A 127 4.25 -16.30 -19.48
C THR A 127 4.68 -15.90 -18.07
N LEU A 128 4.65 -14.59 -17.78
CA LEU A 128 4.91 -14.05 -16.46
C LEU A 128 3.66 -14.09 -15.58
N LYS A 129 3.75 -14.79 -14.45
CA LYS A 129 2.69 -14.87 -13.41
C LYS A 129 3.15 -14.23 -12.11
N ASN A 130 2.21 -13.97 -11.22
CA ASN A 130 2.43 -13.40 -9.89
C ASN A 130 3.12 -12.02 -9.88
N ILE A 131 2.99 -11.26 -10.97
CA ILE A 131 3.39 -9.85 -11.03
C ILE A 131 2.20 -8.94 -10.66
N PRO A 132 2.43 -7.69 -10.21
CA PRO A 132 1.35 -6.74 -9.91
C PRO A 132 0.40 -6.55 -11.10
N ALA A 133 -0.90 -6.46 -10.84
CA ALA A 133 -1.92 -6.39 -11.89
C ALA A 133 -1.73 -5.19 -12.84
N TYR A 134 -1.32 -4.04 -12.34
CA TYR A 134 -1.02 -2.86 -13.16
C TYR A 134 0.20 -3.05 -14.09
N ILE A 135 1.16 -3.90 -13.71
CA ILE A 135 2.28 -4.31 -14.59
C ILE A 135 1.79 -5.34 -15.60
N ALA A 136 1.04 -6.35 -15.15
CA ALA A 136 0.49 -7.39 -16.02
C ALA A 136 -0.34 -6.81 -17.16
N LYS A 137 -1.11 -5.74 -16.92
CA LYS A 137 -1.92 -5.04 -17.93
C LYS A 137 -1.08 -4.45 -19.09
N LYS A 138 0.22 -4.23 -18.87
CA LYS A 138 1.15 -3.75 -19.90
C LYS A 138 1.81 -4.88 -20.69
N ASN A 139 1.40 -6.15 -20.47
CA ASN A 139 1.87 -7.35 -21.15
C ASN A 139 3.41 -7.48 -21.20
N PRO A 140 4.13 -7.45 -20.05
CA PRO A 140 5.57 -7.62 -20.04
C PRO A 140 5.95 -9.02 -20.55
N SER A 141 6.99 -9.11 -21.39
CA SER A 141 7.50 -10.38 -21.91
C SER A 141 8.69 -10.91 -21.10
N THR A 142 9.39 -10.04 -20.40
CA THR A 142 10.60 -10.36 -19.64
C THR A 142 10.55 -9.75 -18.23
N LEU A 143 11.44 -10.24 -17.34
CA LEU A 143 11.63 -9.63 -16.02
C LEU A 143 12.21 -8.21 -16.12
N ASP A 144 12.96 -7.91 -17.16
CA ASP A 144 13.46 -6.56 -17.43
C ASP A 144 12.32 -5.61 -17.85
N ASP A 145 11.35 -6.10 -18.61
CA ASP A 145 10.11 -5.32 -18.88
C ASP A 145 9.36 -5.02 -17.58
N VAL A 146 9.27 -6.00 -16.68
CA VAL A 146 8.66 -5.80 -15.36
C VAL A 146 9.34 -4.66 -14.59
N ARG A 147 10.69 -4.62 -14.60
CA ARG A 147 11.47 -3.55 -13.96
C ARG A 147 11.23 -2.19 -14.62
N ARG A 148 11.27 -2.14 -15.95
CA ARG A 148 11.06 -0.90 -16.72
C ARG A 148 9.67 -0.33 -16.48
N ILE A 149 8.63 -1.17 -16.57
CA ILE A 149 7.26 -0.75 -16.31
C ILE A 149 7.09 -0.31 -14.84
N PHE A 150 7.71 -1.05 -13.91
CA PHE A 150 7.69 -0.67 -12.49
C PHE A 150 8.35 0.70 -12.26
N HIS A 151 9.44 1.01 -12.94
CA HIS A 151 10.12 2.31 -12.87
C HIS A 151 9.17 3.47 -13.21
N GLU A 152 8.40 3.36 -14.30
CA GLU A 152 7.41 4.36 -14.68
C GLU A 152 6.39 4.63 -13.55
N PHE A 153 5.80 3.55 -13.02
CA PHE A 153 4.86 3.64 -11.90
C PHE A 153 5.51 4.13 -10.60
N TYR A 154 6.77 3.79 -10.39
CA TYR A 154 7.52 4.25 -9.22
C TYR A 154 7.66 5.77 -9.22
N LEU A 155 8.08 6.36 -10.33
CA LEU A 155 8.24 7.80 -10.45
C LEU A 155 6.91 8.54 -10.29
N GLU A 156 5.88 8.11 -11.02
CA GLU A 156 4.54 8.69 -10.95
C GLU A 156 3.98 8.67 -9.53
N ARG A 157 3.95 7.48 -8.91
CA ARG A 157 3.35 7.31 -7.57
C ARG A 157 4.14 7.98 -6.47
N ASN A 158 5.47 8.02 -6.53
CA ASN A 158 6.27 8.76 -5.56
C ASN A 158 5.96 10.26 -5.59
N GLY A 159 5.74 10.83 -6.77
CA GLY A 159 5.28 12.20 -6.91
C GLY A 159 3.94 12.41 -6.22
N LEU A 160 2.94 11.57 -6.52
CA LEU A 160 1.61 11.64 -5.91
C LEU A 160 1.67 11.46 -4.38
N TYR A 161 2.38 10.44 -3.89
CA TYR A 161 2.52 10.20 -2.45
C TYR A 161 3.18 11.38 -1.72
N SER A 162 4.21 11.98 -2.30
CA SER A 162 4.90 13.14 -1.72
C SER A 162 3.97 14.36 -1.62
N HIS A 163 3.04 14.51 -2.56
CA HIS A 163 2.09 15.62 -2.56
C HIS A 163 0.97 15.46 -1.53
N ILE A 164 0.53 14.24 -1.27
CA ILE A 164 -0.64 13.98 -0.39
C ILE A 164 -0.27 13.67 1.07
N CYS A 165 0.98 13.26 1.36
CA CYS A 165 1.38 12.83 2.69
C CYS A 165 1.56 14.01 3.67
N ASN A 166 1.39 13.73 4.98
CA ASN A 166 1.78 14.64 6.04
C ASN A 166 3.27 14.54 6.36
N VAL A 167 3.85 13.35 6.18
CA VAL A 167 5.27 13.09 6.43
C VAL A 167 5.76 11.96 5.52
N ALA A 168 6.98 12.13 4.97
CA ALA A 168 7.67 11.09 4.22
C ALA A 168 8.80 10.50 5.07
N VAL A 169 8.90 9.17 5.09
CA VAL A 169 9.93 8.45 5.84
C VAL A 169 10.70 7.53 4.91
N ARG A 170 12.00 7.78 4.78
CA ARG A 170 12.87 6.92 3.98
C ARG A 170 13.07 5.59 4.70
N MET A 171 12.69 4.52 4.01
CA MET A 171 12.88 3.15 4.47
C MET A 171 14.26 2.67 4.05
N GLU A 172 14.97 2.08 5.00
CA GLU A 172 16.29 1.55 4.74
C GLU A 172 16.29 0.02 4.80
N ASN A 173 17.31 -0.60 4.20
CA ASN A 173 17.48 -2.05 4.24
C ASN A 173 18.08 -2.50 5.59
N GLU A 174 17.56 -1.91 6.66
CA GLU A 174 17.87 -2.20 8.05
C GLU A 174 16.83 -3.12 8.67
N GLY A 175 17.05 -3.52 9.92
CA GLY A 175 16.08 -4.32 10.66
C GLY A 175 14.71 -3.64 10.77
N LYS A 176 13.65 -4.44 10.79
CA LYS A 176 12.26 -3.94 10.86
C LYS A 176 12.03 -3.00 12.04
N LYS A 177 12.72 -3.21 13.17
CA LYS A 177 12.63 -2.38 14.39
C LYS A 177 13.21 -0.97 14.21
N GLN A 178 14.28 -0.82 13.45
CA GLN A 178 14.88 0.49 13.17
C GLN A 178 13.95 1.36 12.32
N ASN A 179 13.31 0.79 11.32
CA ASN A 179 12.32 1.48 10.50
C ASN A 179 11.10 1.96 11.32
N ILE A 180 10.64 1.19 12.32
CA ILE A 180 9.60 1.65 13.27
C ILE A 180 10.06 2.92 14.00
N GLY A 181 11.28 2.93 14.53
CA GLY A 181 11.84 4.09 15.22
C GLY A 181 11.85 5.33 14.34
N ARG A 182 12.22 5.20 13.05
CA ARG A 182 12.18 6.29 12.07
C ARG A 182 10.76 6.81 11.86
N ILE A 183 9.78 5.91 11.69
CA ILE A 183 8.37 6.28 11.48
C ILE A 183 7.82 7.03 12.70
N LEU A 184 8.00 6.48 13.89
CA LEU A 184 7.50 7.09 15.13
C LEU A 184 8.18 8.45 15.40
N LYS A 185 9.51 8.54 15.25
CA LYS A 185 10.24 9.79 15.37
C LYS A 185 9.72 10.86 14.39
N ALA A 186 9.44 10.48 13.14
CA ALA A 186 8.90 11.41 12.14
C ALA A 186 7.47 11.88 12.50
N LEU A 187 6.74 11.10 13.30
CA LEU A 187 5.43 11.45 13.84
C LEU A 187 5.51 12.27 15.14
N GLY A 188 6.71 12.47 15.71
CA GLY A 188 6.91 13.14 17.00
C GLY A 188 6.59 12.24 18.20
N MET A 189 6.73 10.94 18.04
CA MET A 189 6.41 9.91 19.06
C MET A 189 7.66 9.16 19.53
#